data_27d5fef03b713eec42d2552c93359276
#
_entry.id   27d5fef03b713eec42d2552c93359276
#
_cell.length_a   1.000
_cell.length_b   1.000
_cell.length_c   1.000
_cell.angle_alpha   90.00
_cell.angle_beta   90.00
_cell.angle_gamma   90.00
#
_symmetry.space_group_name_H-M   'P 1'
#
loop_
_entity.id
_entity.type
_entity.pdbx_description
1 polymer ?
#
loop_
_entity_poly.entity_id
_entity_poly.type
_entity_poly.pdbx_seq_one_letter_code
_entity_poly.pdbx_strand_id
1 'polypeptide(L)'
;MGSFEEAFKFPIVAWNKVCWPVEVGGLGIRRIGLFNQALLGKWLWRFGCETNRLWCQVIASKYGETSGGWCTRVGRGSQGCGMWKNIRKGAKSFFGHVLYVVGEGLHIRLWYDLWSGHIPLKDLYPDLFSHALGKDVWISELITITSDGGSRSWNIQFHQAPDDWEVERVDAFYEHIYSKMRRGVGVDSLFWKLTLNGVFDVRSFYNSLSAPPTISFPWKCIWSSKVPKRVSFFLWTAAQDSILTIDNLVKRNLHLVNSCCLCRCDGETVDHLLLYCKFANAL
;
A
#
# COMPACT_ATOMS: atom_id res chain seq x y z
N MET A 1 -16.84 -25.24 -36.17
CA MET A 1 -16.58 -24.27 -35.08
C MET A 1 -16.60 -25.07 -33.79
N GLY A 2 -15.47 -25.55 -33.36
CA GLY A 2 -15.33 -26.33 -32.12
C GLY A 2 -15.12 -25.37 -30.97
N SER A 3 -16.02 -25.33 -29.99
CA SER A 3 -15.82 -24.72 -28.70
C SER A 3 -14.75 -25.53 -27.96
N PHE A 4 -13.57 -24.96 -27.78
CA PHE A 4 -12.63 -25.48 -26.79
C PHE A 4 -13.26 -25.22 -25.41
N GLU A 5 -13.84 -26.28 -24.82
CA GLU A 5 -14.07 -26.27 -23.37
C GLU A 5 -12.71 -26.14 -22.71
N GLU A 6 -12.37 -24.98 -22.21
CA GLU A 6 -11.21 -24.77 -21.33
C GLU A 6 -11.49 -25.55 -20.05
N ALA A 7 -10.99 -26.79 -19.98
CA ALA A 7 -10.97 -27.57 -18.75
C ALA A 7 -10.26 -26.72 -17.69
N PHE A 8 -10.94 -26.43 -16.60
CA PHE A 8 -10.41 -25.63 -15.50
C PHE A 8 -9.15 -26.30 -14.93
N LYS A 9 -7.98 -25.77 -15.23
CA LYS A 9 -6.69 -26.29 -14.78
C LYS A 9 -6.39 -25.75 -13.40
N PHE A 10 -6.45 -26.60 -12.38
CA PHE A 10 -6.04 -26.25 -11.03
C PHE A 10 -4.53 -25.96 -10.99
N PRO A 11 -4.09 -24.79 -10.53
CA PRO A 11 -2.67 -24.52 -10.36
C PRO A 11 -2.12 -25.41 -9.23
N ILE A 12 -0.89 -25.95 -9.42
CA ILE A 12 -0.21 -26.75 -8.40
C ILE A 12 0.00 -25.94 -7.13
N VAL A 13 0.51 -24.70 -7.26
CA VAL A 13 0.66 -23.72 -6.19
C VAL A 13 -0.21 -22.51 -6.49
N ALA A 14 -0.89 -21.97 -5.50
CA ALA A 14 -1.73 -20.78 -5.65
C ALA A 14 -0.91 -19.61 -6.20
N TRP A 15 -1.43 -18.92 -7.23
CA TRP A 15 -0.72 -17.81 -7.90
C TRP A 15 -0.23 -16.73 -6.96
N ASN A 16 -0.99 -16.44 -5.91
CA ASN A 16 -0.58 -15.49 -4.88
C ASN A 16 0.73 -15.89 -4.18
N LYS A 17 0.91 -17.18 -3.86
CA LYS A 17 2.14 -17.72 -3.26
C LYS A 17 3.31 -17.69 -4.26
N VAL A 18 3.06 -18.03 -5.53
CA VAL A 18 4.06 -17.94 -6.61
C VAL A 18 4.64 -16.53 -6.72
N CYS A 19 3.81 -15.52 -6.53
CA CYS A 19 4.22 -14.12 -6.61
C CYS A 19 4.94 -13.58 -5.36
N TRP A 20 5.02 -14.33 -4.28
CA TRP A 20 5.78 -13.90 -3.10
C TRP A 20 7.29 -13.85 -3.38
N PRO A 21 8.05 -13.05 -2.62
CA PRO A 21 9.52 -13.13 -2.65
C PRO A 21 10.02 -14.55 -2.37
N VAL A 22 11.20 -14.86 -2.90
CA VAL A 22 11.81 -16.18 -2.75
C VAL A 22 12.07 -16.51 -1.28
N GLU A 23 12.42 -15.51 -0.48
CA GLU A 23 12.73 -15.59 0.94
C GLU A 23 11.54 -16.09 1.79
N VAL A 24 10.33 -15.82 1.33
CA VAL A 24 9.07 -16.24 2.00
C VAL A 24 8.34 -17.36 1.25
N GLY A 25 9.03 -18.06 0.38
CA GLY A 25 8.52 -19.26 -0.29
C GLY A 25 7.85 -19.04 -1.63
N GLY A 26 7.99 -17.87 -2.26
CA GLY A 26 7.53 -17.61 -3.61
C GLY A 26 8.60 -17.85 -4.67
N LEU A 27 8.32 -17.45 -5.91
CA LEU A 27 9.26 -17.44 -7.04
C LEU A 27 9.67 -16.01 -7.43
N GLY A 28 9.24 -14.99 -6.71
CA GLY A 28 9.54 -13.58 -6.98
C GLY A 28 8.87 -13.04 -8.26
N ILE A 29 7.84 -13.71 -8.78
CA ILE A 29 7.11 -13.25 -9.97
C ILE A 29 6.24 -12.06 -9.59
N ARG A 30 6.36 -10.95 -10.31
CA ARG A 30 5.59 -9.75 -10.03
C ARG A 30 4.10 -9.96 -10.32
N ARG A 31 3.25 -9.52 -9.39
CA ARG A 31 1.80 -9.41 -9.61
C ARG A 31 1.54 -8.26 -10.58
N ILE A 32 1.25 -8.56 -11.85
CA ILE A 32 1.11 -7.57 -12.92
C ILE A 32 0.09 -6.48 -12.55
N GLY A 33 -1.05 -6.84 -11.96
CA GLY A 33 -2.07 -5.88 -11.54
C GLY A 33 -1.56 -4.87 -10.51
N LEU A 34 -0.87 -5.33 -9.47
CA LEU A 34 -0.29 -4.46 -8.43
C LEU A 34 0.89 -3.64 -8.98
N PHE A 35 1.69 -4.25 -9.86
CA PHE A 35 2.80 -3.56 -10.50
C PHE A 35 2.29 -2.45 -11.42
N ASN A 36 1.24 -2.70 -12.20
CA ASN A 36 0.59 -1.67 -13.00
C ASN A 36 0.00 -0.55 -12.13
N GLN A 37 -0.64 -0.89 -11.00
CA GLN A 37 -1.12 0.10 -10.05
C GLN A 37 0.02 0.97 -9.50
N ALA A 38 1.16 0.36 -9.18
CA ALA A 38 2.34 1.10 -8.71
C ALA A 38 2.91 2.02 -9.80
N LEU A 39 2.97 1.57 -11.05
CA LEU A 39 3.36 2.40 -12.20
C LEU A 39 2.41 3.58 -12.41
N LEU A 40 1.10 3.34 -12.29
CA LEU A 40 0.08 4.39 -12.41
C LEU A 40 0.17 5.41 -11.27
N GLY A 41 0.64 5.00 -10.09
CA GLY A 41 0.89 5.90 -8.96
C GLY A 41 1.85 7.05 -9.29
N LYS A 42 2.81 6.82 -10.21
CA LYS A 42 3.71 7.88 -10.69
C LYS A 42 2.96 9.08 -11.29
N TRP A 43 1.82 8.84 -11.94
CA TRP A 43 1.02 9.92 -12.53
C TRP A 43 0.25 10.71 -11.46
N LEU A 44 -0.18 10.06 -10.38
CA LEU A 44 -0.79 10.76 -9.23
C LEU A 44 0.24 11.64 -8.54
N TRP A 45 1.48 11.14 -8.34
CA TRP A 45 2.59 11.93 -7.80
C TRP A 45 2.90 13.15 -8.66
N ARG A 46 3.09 12.91 -9.97
CA ARG A 46 3.39 13.99 -10.91
C ARG A 46 2.27 15.03 -10.97
N PHE A 47 1.01 14.61 -10.90
CA PHE A 47 -0.13 15.54 -10.90
C PHE A 47 -0.05 16.50 -9.71
N GLY A 48 0.25 16.02 -8.52
CA GLY A 48 0.41 16.87 -7.33
C GLY A 48 1.69 17.72 -7.32
N CYS A 49 2.75 17.32 -8.08
CA CYS A 49 4.02 18.06 -8.10
C CYS A 49 4.17 19.01 -9.31
N GLU A 50 3.51 18.69 -10.42
CA GLU A 50 3.70 19.40 -11.72
C GLU A 50 2.47 20.23 -12.12
N THR A 51 1.84 20.90 -11.16
CA THR A 51 0.56 21.64 -11.37
C THR A 51 0.56 22.59 -12.54
N ASN A 52 1.71 23.23 -12.84
CA ASN A 52 1.87 24.20 -13.94
C ASN A 52 2.03 23.55 -15.32
N ARG A 53 2.07 22.22 -15.43
CA ARG A 53 2.21 21.54 -16.71
C ARG A 53 0.85 21.48 -17.44
N LEU A 54 0.89 21.71 -18.75
CA LEU A 54 -0.29 21.72 -19.61
C LEU A 54 -1.16 20.46 -19.45
N TRP A 55 -0.54 19.28 -19.39
CA TRP A 55 -1.27 18.04 -19.20
C TRP A 55 -2.04 17.97 -17.88
N CYS A 56 -1.49 18.54 -16.78
CA CYS A 56 -2.18 18.64 -15.50
C CYS A 56 -3.40 19.56 -15.63
N GLN A 57 -3.24 20.73 -16.25
CA GLN A 57 -4.32 21.68 -16.47
C GLN A 57 -5.45 21.09 -17.31
N VAL A 58 -5.13 20.35 -18.38
CA VAL A 58 -6.12 19.66 -19.22
C VAL A 58 -6.87 18.59 -18.41
N ILE A 59 -6.17 17.82 -17.59
CA ILE A 59 -6.80 16.80 -16.73
C ILE A 59 -7.66 17.47 -15.65
N ALA A 60 -7.16 18.51 -15.01
CA ALA A 60 -7.89 19.28 -13.99
C ALA A 60 -9.16 19.90 -14.57
N SER A 61 -9.11 20.53 -15.74
CA SER A 61 -10.29 21.13 -16.38
C SER A 61 -11.34 20.07 -16.76
N LYS A 62 -10.91 18.88 -17.18
CA LYS A 62 -11.80 17.79 -17.57
C LYS A 62 -12.50 17.10 -16.40
N TYR A 63 -11.80 16.88 -15.30
CA TYR A 63 -12.30 16.06 -14.19
C TYR A 63 -12.61 16.88 -12.93
N GLY A 64 -12.20 18.14 -12.88
CA GLY A 64 -12.23 18.99 -11.69
C GLY A 64 -11.19 18.56 -10.67
N GLU A 65 -10.79 19.47 -9.80
CA GLU A 65 -9.82 19.19 -8.73
C GLU A 65 -10.51 18.89 -7.41
N THR A 66 -9.86 18.07 -6.58
CA THR A 66 -10.22 17.93 -5.17
C THR A 66 -9.79 19.17 -4.39
N SER A 67 -10.30 19.33 -3.18
CA SER A 67 -9.81 20.34 -2.25
C SER A 67 -8.29 20.26 -2.13
N GLY A 68 -7.61 21.39 -2.24
CA GLY A 68 -6.13 21.47 -2.25
C GLY A 68 -5.44 21.20 -3.59
N GLY A 69 -6.15 20.79 -4.64
CA GLY A 69 -5.56 20.60 -5.99
C GLY A 69 -4.63 19.40 -6.15
N TRP A 70 -4.43 18.59 -5.12
CA TRP A 70 -3.50 17.44 -5.15
C TRP A 70 -3.94 16.27 -6.04
N CYS A 71 -5.21 16.22 -6.36
CA CYS A 71 -5.81 15.17 -7.20
C CYS A 71 -7.08 15.68 -7.87
N THR A 72 -7.57 14.94 -8.87
CA THR A 72 -8.86 15.24 -9.48
C THR A 72 -10.03 14.64 -8.69
N ARG A 73 -11.23 15.14 -8.91
CA ARG A 73 -12.46 14.50 -8.45
C ARG A 73 -12.68 13.17 -9.16
N VAL A 74 -13.52 12.33 -8.58
CA VAL A 74 -13.96 11.07 -9.24
C VAL A 74 -14.89 11.44 -10.38
N GLY A 75 -14.49 11.15 -11.62
CA GLY A 75 -15.30 11.46 -12.80
C GLY A 75 -16.64 10.71 -12.80
N ARG A 76 -17.75 11.45 -12.88
CA ARG A 76 -19.09 10.92 -13.08
C ARG A 76 -19.30 10.67 -14.58
N GLY A 77 -19.81 9.49 -14.96
CA GLY A 77 -20.22 9.18 -16.33
C GLY A 77 -19.53 7.96 -16.95
N SER A 78 -20.27 7.27 -17.82
CA SER A 78 -19.85 6.05 -18.52
C SER A 78 -19.01 6.33 -19.75
N GLN A 79 -19.01 7.54 -20.28
CA GLN A 79 -18.29 7.88 -21.50
C GLN A 79 -16.78 7.99 -21.29
N GLY A 80 -16.07 7.12 -21.98
CA GLY A 80 -14.61 7.08 -22.08
C GLY A 80 -13.94 6.39 -20.90
N CYS A 81 -13.46 5.16 -21.10
CA CYS A 81 -12.46 4.54 -20.25
C CYS A 81 -11.13 5.30 -20.38
N GLY A 82 -11.12 6.57 -19.97
CA GLY A 82 -9.90 7.36 -19.98
C GLY A 82 -8.88 6.72 -19.06
N MET A 83 -7.64 6.63 -19.51
CA MET A 83 -6.50 6.15 -18.73
C MET A 83 -6.48 6.79 -17.33
N TRP A 84 -6.85 8.07 -17.23
CA TRP A 84 -6.91 8.80 -15.95
C TRP A 84 -7.92 8.22 -14.95
N LYS A 85 -9.06 7.68 -15.40
CA LYS A 85 -9.99 6.99 -14.49
C LYS A 85 -9.33 5.78 -13.81
N ASN A 86 -8.53 5.02 -14.57
CA ASN A 86 -7.81 3.86 -14.02
C ASN A 86 -6.70 4.29 -13.06
N ILE A 87 -5.97 5.36 -13.37
CA ILE A 87 -4.99 5.98 -12.46
C ILE A 87 -5.68 6.39 -11.15
N ARG A 88 -6.83 7.05 -11.25
CA ARG A 88 -7.59 7.56 -10.09
C ARG A 88 -8.15 6.45 -9.19
N LYS A 89 -8.41 5.23 -9.69
CA LYS A 89 -8.84 4.08 -8.87
C LYS A 89 -7.82 3.74 -7.78
N GLY A 90 -6.53 3.90 -8.04
CA GLY A 90 -5.46 3.66 -7.09
C GLY A 90 -5.22 4.78 -6.07
N ALA A 91 -5.91 5.92 -6.20
CA ALA A 91 -5.59 7.11 -5.41
C ALA A 91 -5.76 6.93 -3.89
N LYS A 92 -6.79 6.21 -3.43
CA LYS A 92 -6.99 5.95 -1.98
C LYS A 92 -5.77 5.26 -1.36
N SER A 93 -5.29 4.20 -2.00
CA SER A 93 -4.10 3.47 -1.56
C SER A 93 -2.84 4.33 -1.67
N PHE A 94 -2.71 5.12 -2.75
CA PHE A 94 -1.59 6.01 -2.97
C PHE A 94 -1.48 7.12 -1.91
N PHE A 95 -2.56 7.89 -1.68
CA PHE A 95 -2.56 8.99 -0.71
C PHE A 95 -2.44 8.53 0.75
N GLY A 96 -2.71 7.27 1.06
CA GLY A 96 -2.37 6.68 2.36
C GLY A 96 -0.88 6.72 2.69
N HIS A 97 -0.01 6.78 1.68
CA HIS A 97 1.45 6.86 1.82
C HIS A 97 2.02 8.26 1.57
N VAL A 98 1.18 9.27 1.42
CA VAL A 98 1.58 10.67 1.21
C VAL A 98 1.44 11.46 2.51
N LEU A 99 2.40 12.31 2.80
CA LEU A 99 2.30 13.42 3.74
C LEU A 99 2.36 14.73 2.97
N TYR A 100 1.67 15.71 3.49
CA TYR A 100 1.72 17.07 2.97
C TYR A 100 2.75 17.87 3.76
N VAL A 101 3.61 18.59 3.06
CA VAL A 101 4.61 19.45 3.66
C VAL A 101 4.15 20.89 3.50
N VAL A 102 3.90 21.54 4.63
CA VAL A 102 3.41 22.90 4.68
C VAL A 102 4.52 23.87 4.24
N GLY A 103 4.20 24.63 3.21
CA GLY A 103 4.96 25.79 2.75
C GLY A 103 4.19 27.07 3.06
N GLU A 104 3.43 27.56 2.09
CA GLU A 104 2.55 28.72 2.26
C GLU A 104 1.20 28.32 2.90
N GLY A 105 0.86 27.04 2.91
CA GLY A 105 -0.37 26.52 3.50
C GLY A 105 -1.64 26.78 2.67
N LEU A 106 -1.50 27.14 1.39
CA LEU A 106 -2.62 27.47 0.49
C LEU A 106 -3.42 26.24 0.07
N HIS A 107 -2.81 25.06 0.09
CA HIS A 107 -3.36 23.81 -0.44
C HIS A 107 -3.59 22.75 0.63
N ILE A 108 -3.37 23.06 1.91
CA ILE A 108 -3.43 22.12 3.02
C ILE A 108 -4.40 22.63 4.08
N ARG A 109 -5.36 21.75 4.45
CA ARG A 109 -6.32 22.06 5.52
C ARG A 109 -5.76 21.61 6.86
N LEU A 110 -5.94 22.45 7.88
CA LEU A 110 -5.41 22.23 9.22
C LEU A 110 -5.83 20.85 9.78
N TRP A 111 -7.14 20.59 9.78
CA TRP A 111 -7.71 19.49 10.53
C TRP A 111 -7.78 18.15 9.76
N TYR A 112 -7.92 18.19 8.43
CA TYR A 112 -8.24 17.01 7.62
C TYR A 112 -7.05 16.38 6.94
N ASP A 113 -6.05 17.17 6.57
CA ASP A 113 -4.95 16.71 5.75
C ASP A 113 -3.79 16.14 6.60
N LEU A 114 -3.07 15.18 6.05
CA LEU A 114 -1.96 14.51 6.74
C LEU A 114 -0.66 15.33 6.59
N TRP A 115 -0.49 16.37 7.39
CA TRP A 115 0.69 17.22 7.34
C TRP A 115 1.53 17.18 8.64
N SER A 116 0.90 16.95 9.77
CA SER A 116 1.59 16.98 11.07
C SER A 116 2.06 15.59 11.53
N GLY A 117 1.63 14.52 10.86
CA GLY A 117 1.97 13.15 11.23
C GLY A 117 1.20 12.10 10.44
N HIS A 118 1.01 10.93 11.04
CA HIS A 118 0.35 9.79 10.41
C HIS A 118 -1.18 9.82 10.53
N ILE A 119 -1.70 10.68 11.38
CA ILE A 119 -3.13 10.81 11.71
C ILE A 119 -3.52 12.27 11.49
N PRO A 120 -4.69 12.59 10.90
CA PRO A 120 -5.20 13.96 10.79
C PRO A 120 -5.37 14.57 12.18
N LEU A 121 -5.18 15.90 12.29
CA LEU A 121 -5.32 16.60 13.59
C LEU A 121 -6.71 16.46 14.20
N LYS A 122 -7.77 16.37 13.40
CA LYS A 122 -9.14 16.14 13.89
C LYS A 122 -9.30 14.81 14.65
N ASP A 123 -8.53 13.78 14.27
CA ASP A 123 -8.58 12.45 14.91
C ASP A 123 -7.60 12.36 16.08
N LEU A 124 -6.52 13.18 16.06
CA LEU A 124 -5.54 13.26 17.14
C LEU A 124 -6.04 14.15 18.30
N TYR A 125 -6.76 15.24 17.97
CA TYR A 125 -7.32 16.20 18.91
C TYR A 125 -8.82 16.42 18.66
N PRO A 126 -9.67 15.38 18.86
CA PRO A 126 -11.10 15.44 18.54
C PRO A 126 -11.86 16.49 19.35
N ASP A 127 -11.42 16.72 20.60
CA ASP A 127 -12.03 17.71 21.50
C ASP A 127 -11.81 19.11 20.95
N LEU A 128 -10.56 19.48 20.63
CA LEU A 128 -10.22 20.78 20.06
C LEU A 128 -10.87 20.98 18.69
N PHE A 129 -10.96 19.91 17.88
CA PHE A 129 -11.67 19.96 16.61
C PHE A 129 -13.17 20.23 16.79
N SER A 130 -13.81 19.68 17.84
CA SER A 130 -15.22 19.94 18.11
C SER A 130 -15.49 21.41 18.41
N HIS A 131 -14.61 22.07 19.14
CA HIS A 131 -14.70 23.46 19.56
C HIS A 131 -14.07 24.46 18.58
N ALA A 132 -13.40 24.01 17.52
CA ALA A 132 -12.79 24.88 16.52
C ALA A 132 -13.84 25.66 15.73
N LEU A 133 -13.66 27.00 15.62
CA LEU A 133 -14.53 27.91 14.85
C LEU A 133 -14.45 27.63 13.36
N GLY A 134 -13.29 27.25 12.84
CA GLY A 134 -13.06 26.94 11.44
C GLY A 134 -12.64 25.47 11.25
N LYS A 135 -13.56 24.61 10.79
CA LYS A 135 -13.25 23.19 10.56
C LYS A 135 -12.59 22.93 9.21
N ASP A 136 -12.99 23.66 8.17
CA ASP A 136 -12.48 23.52 6.79
C ASP A 136 -11.48 24.61 6.39
N VAL A 137 -10.73 25.14 7.36
CA VAL A 137 -9.83 26.27 7.16
C VAL A 137 -8.50 25.82 6.55
N TRP A 138 -7.97 26.60 5.65
CA TRP A 138 -6.63 26.45 5.11
C TRP A 138 -5.57 26.92 6.09
N ILE A 139 -4.41 26.27 6.10
CA ILE A 139 -3.32 26.64 6.98
C ILE A 139 -2.88 28.10 6.74
N SER A 140 -2.90 28.56 5.48
CA SER A 140 -2.57 29.94 5.11
C SER A 140 -3.45 31.00 5.77
N GLU A 141 -4.70 30.68 6.09
CA GLU A 141 -5.64 31.59 6.74
C GLU A 141 -5.37 31.74 8.25
N LEU A 142 -4.68 30.75 8.82
CA LEU A 142 -4.40 30.65 10.25
C LEU A 142 -2.99 31.08 10.62
N ILE A 143 -2.10 31.24 9.65
CA ILE A 143 -0.73 31.68 9.89
C ILE A 143 -0.62 33.18 9.68
N THR A 144 -0.17 33.88 10.71
CA THR A 144 0.28 35.28 10.62
C THR A 144 1.82 35.30 10.55
N ILE A 145 2.35 36.00 9.55
CA ILE A 145 3.79 36.21 9.41
C ILE A 145 4.09 37.58 10.06
N THR A 146 4.98 37.58 11.05
CA THR A 146 5.42 38.84 11.67
C THR A 146 6.26 39.68 10.71
N SER A 147 6.18 41.01 10.85
CA SER A 147 6.83 41.98 9.96
C SER A 147 8.34 41.80 9.80
N ASP A 148 8.99 41.15 10.75
CA ASP A 148 10.42 40.82 10.74
C ASP A 148 10.80 39.61 9.85
N GLY A 149 9.81 39.04 9.12
CA GLY A 149 10.03 38.01 8.11
C GLY A 149 10.48 36.62 8.63
N GLY A 150 10.56 36.42 9.95
CA GLY A 150 11.16 35.21 10.52
C GLY A 150 10.27 34.38 11.44
N SER A 151 9.26 34.95 12.04
CA SER A 151 8.40 34.25 12.98
C SER A 151 7.00 34.06 12.42
N ARG A 152 6.48 32.83 12.48
CA ARG A 152 5.11 32.48 12.13
C ARG A 152 4.34 32.20 13.42
N SER A 153 3.17 32.82 13.56
CA SER A 153 2.26 32.56 14.68
C SER A 153 0.95 31.97 14.17
N TRP A 154 0.37 31.07 14.94
CA TRP A 154 -0.92 30.47 14.65
C TRP A 154 -2.04 31.30 15.28
N ASN A 155 -3.07 31.59 14.49
CA ASN A 155 -4.30 32.27 14.93
C ASN A 155 -5.48 31.28 14.79
N ILE A 156 -5.53 30.27 15.66
CA ILE A 156 -6.61 29.29 15.68
C ILE A 156 -7.62 29.73 16.75
N GLN A 157 -8.88 29.86 16.35
CA GLN A 157 -9.94 30.33 17.24
C GLN A 157 -10.86 29.19 17.65
N PHE A 158 -11.24 29.16 18.92
CA PHE A 158 -12.18 28.21 19.49
C PHE A 158 -13.45 28.94 19.98
N HIS A 159 -14.60 28.23 20.01
CA HIS A 159 -15.88 28.79 20.43
C HIS A 159 -15.92 29.19 21.90
N GLN A 160 -15.17 28.52 22.76
CA GLN A 160 -15.08 28.81 24.18
C GLN A 160 -13.60 28.91 24.57
N ALA A 161 -13.34 29.75 25.59
CA ALA A 161 -12.03 29.71 26.23
C ALA A 161 -11.84 28.32 26.85
N PRO A 162 -10.65 27.69 26.69
CA PRO A 162 -10.39 26.37 27.26
C PRO A 162 -10.52 26.43 28.80
N ASP A 163 -11.20 25.44 29.37
CA ASP A 163 -11.25 25.22 30.81
C ASP A 163 -9.85 24.84 31.33
N ASP A 164 -9.61 24.99 32.65
CA ASP A 164 -8.27 24.76 33.24
C ASP A 164 -7.65 23.41 32.87
N TRP A 165 -8.44 22.34 32.68
CA TRP A 165 -7.97 21.02 32.28
C TRP A 165 -7.70 20.88 30.77
N GLU A 166 -8.23 21.79 29.96
CA GLU A 166 -8.00 21.83 28.50
C GLU A 166 -6.75 22.61 28.13
N VAL A 167 -6.25 23.48 29.03
CA VAL A 167 -5.08 24.33 28.78
C VAL A 167 -3.84 23.49 28.42
N GLU A 168 -3.56 22.40 29.17
CA GLU A 168 -2.44 21.51 28.87
C GLU A 168 -2.58 20.85 27.47
N ARG A 169 -3.81 20.52 27.06
CA ARG A 169 -4.06 19.93 25.74
C ARG A 169 -3.89 20.96 24.61
N VAL A 170 -4.28 22.18 24.84
CA VAL A 170 -4.08 23.29 23.90
C VAL A 170 -2.60 23.58 23.74
N ASP A 171 -1.85 23.61 24.83
CA ASP A 171 -0.39 23.81 24.80
C ASP A 171 0.31 22.68 24.05
N ALA A 172 -0.03 21.42 24.34
CA ALA A 172 0.48 20.25 23.62
C ALA A 172 0.13 20.27 22.14
N PHE A 173 -1.07 20.73 21.78
CA PHE A 173 -1.47 20.91 20.40
C PHE A 173 -0.63 21.99 19.68
N TYR A 174 -0.44 23.15 20.31
CA TYR A 174 0.41 24.19 19.74
C TYR A 174 1.86 23.76 19.62
N GLU A 175 2.43 23.11 20.63
CA GLU A 175 3.78 22.54 20.56
C GLU A 175 3.91 21.55 19.41
N HIS A 176 2.91 20.67 19.24
CA HIS A 176 2.88 19.71 18.15
C HIS A 176 2.91 20.41 16.78
N ILE A 177 2.02 21.35 16.52
CA ILE A 177 1.94 22.04 15.22
C ILE A 177 3.15 22.93 14.95
N TYR A 178 3.72 23.59 15.97
CA TYR A 178 4.95 24.38 15.82
C TYR A 178 6.15 23.47 15.49
N SER A 179 6.24 22.28 16.09
CA SER A 179 7.31 21.33 15.83
C SER A 179 7.34 20.83 14.39
N LYS A 180 6.21 20.87 13.68
CA LYS A 180 6.05 20.39 12.30
C LYS A 180 6.19 21.49 11.24
N MET A 181 6.20 22.73 11.66
CA MET A 181 6.41 23.84 10.71
C MET A 181 7.88 23.89 10.27
N ARG A 182 8.11 23.87 8.96
CA ARG A 182 9.43 24.16 8.42
C ARG A 182 9.79 25.64 8.60
N ARG A 183 11.05 25.92 8.92
CA ARG A 183 11.57 27.28 8.88
C ARG A 183 11.74 27.69 7.42
N GLY A 184 11.09 28.78 7.02
CA GLY A 184 11.19 29.35 5.67
C GLY A 184 9.86 29.37 4.89
N VAL A 185 9.78 30.24 3.90
CA VAL A 185 8.66 30.39 2.99
C VAL A 185 8.92 29.52 1.77
N GLY A 186 8.01 28.63 1.43
CA GLY A 186 8.11 27.77 0.27
C GLY A 186 6.73 27.28 -0.16
N VAL A 187 6.62 26.71 -1.32
CA VAL A 187 5.38 26.15 -1.85
C VAL A 187 5.03 24.85 -1.09
N ASP A 188 3.74 24.61 -0.87
CA ASP A 188 3.24 23.34 -0.35
C ASP A 188 3.69 22.19 -1.24
N SER A 189 4.07 21.07 -0.64
CA SER A 189 4.62 19.94 -1.39
C SER A 189 4.21 18.59 -0.81
N LEU A 190 4.38 17.54 -1.62
CA LEU A 190 4.13 16.15 -1.22
C LEU A 190 5.40 15.51 -0.68
N PHE A 191 5.25 14.68 0.34
CA PHE A 191 6.31 13.83 0.87
C PHE A 191 5.88 12.36 0.83
N TRP A 192 6.69 11.51 0.23
CA TRP A 192 6.44 10.07 0.12
C TRP A 192 6.98 9.33 1.35
N LYS A 193 6.09 8.74 2.14
CA LYS A 193 6.44 8.08 3.42
C LYS A 193 7.35 6.87 3.29
N LEU A 194 7.32 6.19 2.14
CA LEU A 194 8.00 4.91 1.95
C LEU A 194 9.47 5.03 1.51
N THR A 195 9.98 6.26 1.38
CA THR A 195 11.38 6.55 1.04
C THR A 195 11.96 7.59 1.99
N LEU A 196 13.23 7.49 2.30
CA LEU A 196 13.92 8.44 3.20
C LEU A 196 14.04 9.85 2.60
N ASN A 197 14.15 9.95 1.28
CA ASN A 197 14.25 11.23 0.58
C ASN A 197 12.88 11.90 0.33
N GLY A 198 11.78 11.24 0.70
CA GLY A 198 10.44 11.76 0.53
C GLY A 198 9.94 11.83 -0.92
N VAL A 199 10.68 11.26 -1.88
CA VAL A 199 10.30 11.24 -3.30
C VAL A 199 9.65 9.91 -3.65
N PHE A 200 8.59 9.96 -4.46
CA PHE A 200 7.88 8.76 -4.90
C PHE A 200 8.78 7.81 -5.69
N ASP A 201 8.72 6.55 -5.31
CA ASP A 201 9.36 5.45 -6.02
C ASP A 201 8.37 4.30 -6.27
N VAL A 202 8.33 3.80 -7.51
CA VAL A 202 7.43 2.72 -7.95
C VAL A 202 7.69 1.42 -7.17
N ARG A 203 8.95 1.12 -6.87
CA ARG A 203 9.34 -0.10 -6.16
C ARG A 203 8.83 -0.08 -4.73
N SER A 204 9.00 1.04 -4.04
CA SER A 204 8.51 1.22 -2.66
C SER A 204 7.00 1.07 -2.58
N PHE A 205 6.27 1.65 -3.54
CA PHE A 205 4.81 1.53 -3.60
C PHE A 205 4.37 0.11 -3.95
N TYR A 206 5.01 -0.55 -4.93
CA TYR A 206 4.72 -1.95 -5.24
C TYR A 206 4.92 -2.86 -4.02
N ASN A 207 6.01 -2.69 -3.29
CA ASN A 207 6.31 -3.47 -2.09
C ASN A 207 5.23 -3.26 -1.01
N SER A 208 4.76 -2.03 -0.82
CA SER A 208 3.66 -1.72 0.10
C SER A 208 2.34 -2.38 -0.31
N LEU A 209 2.03 -2.42 -1.62
CA LEU A 209 0.83 -3.07 -2.14
C LEU A 209 0.89 -4.59 -2.07
N SER A 210 2.06 -5.18 -2.25
CA SER A 210 2.23 -6.64 -2.31
C SER A 210 2.35 -7.32 -0.95
N ALA A 211 2.69 -6.58 0.11
CA ALA A 211 2.85 -7.00 1.51
C ALA A 211 2.89 -8.54 1.71
N PRO A 212 4.04 -9.22 1.52
CA PRO A 212 4.14 -10.65 1.68
C PRO A 212 3.98 -11.00 3.17
N PRO A 213 3.47 -12.21 3.49
CA PRO A 213 3.41 -12.66 4.87
C PRO A 213 4.82 -12.83 5.45
N THR A 214 4.93 -12.64 6.76
CA THR A 214 6.17 -12.88 7.49
C THR A 214 6.27 -14.38 7.83
N ILE A 215 6.70 -15.18 6.86
CA ILE A 215 6.87 -16.64 7.02
C ILE A 215 8.35 -16.96 6.84
N SER A 216 8.90 -17.79 7.73
CA SER A 216 10.23 -18.37 7.53
C SER A 216 10.13 -19.51 6.53
N PHE A 217 10.90 -19.46 5.46
CA PHE A 217 10.94 -20.49 4.43
C PHE A 217 12.40 -20.89 4.12
N PRO A 218 12.73 -22.17 3.99
CA PRO A 218 14.10 -22.66 3.81
C PRO A 218 14.59 -22.47 2.35
N TRP A 219 14.41 -21.29 1.78
CA TRP A 219 14.68 -21.01 0.37
C TRP A 219 16.13 -21.25 -0.05
N LYS A 220 17.11 -20.98 0.86
CA LYS A 220 18.53 -21.21 0.58
C LYS A 220 18.81 -22.69 0.32
N CYS A 221 18.26 -23.59 1.12
CA CYS A 221 18.43 -25.03 0.95
C CYS A 221 17.89 -25.50 -0.40
N ILE A 222 16.79 -24.91 -0.86
CA ILE A 222 16.12 -25.29 -2.11
C ILE A 222 16.83 -24.72 -3.34
N TRP A 223 17.18 -23.42 -3.32
CA TRP A 223 17.64 -22.71 -4.51
C TRP A 223 19.15 -22.54 -4.63
N SER A 224 19.90 -22.63 -3.51
CA SER A 224 21.37 -22.51 -3.51
C SER A 224 22.08 -23.84 -3.68
N SER A 225 21.35 -24.96 -3.69
CA SER A 225 21.93 -26.29 -3.92
C SER A 225 22.41 -26.44 -5.38
N LYS A 226 23.47 -27.22 -5.57
CA LYS A 226 24.03 -27.55 -6.90
C LYS A 226 23.22 -28.59 -7.68
N VAL A 227 21.98 -28.85 -7.26
CA VAL A 227 21.10 -29.83 -7.92
C VAL A 227 20.46 -29.22 -9.18
N PRO A 228 20.02 -30.09 -10.13
CA PRO A 228 19.28 -29.62 -11.29
C PRO A 228 18.04 -28.79 -10.92
N LYS A 229 17.74 -27.76 -11.68
CA LYS A 229 16.58 -26.86 -11.39
C LYS A 229 15.24 -27.59 -11.29
N ARG A 230 15.07 -28.73 -11.97
CA ARG A 230 13.86 -29.56 -11.86
C ARG A 230 13.69 -30.13 -10.44
N VAL A 231 14.77 -30.51 -9.80
CA VAL A 231 14.77 -31.02 -8.42
C VAL A 231 14.47 -29.88 -7.44
N SER A 232 15.11 -28.71 -7.61
CA SER A 232 14.80 -27.52 -6.80
C SER A 232 13.33 -27.10 -6.91
N PHE A 233 12.76 -27.17 -8.12
CA PHE A 233 11.35 -26.86 -8.31
C PHE A 233 10.42 -27.88 -7.66
N PHE A 234 10.75 -29.17 -7.75
CA PHE A 234 10.03 -30.24 -7.05
C PHE A 234 10.08 -30.04 -5.53
N LEU A 235 11.27 -29.80 -4.97
CA LEU A 235 11.44 -29.50 -3.54
C LEU A 235 10.64 -28.26 -3.11
N TRP A 236 10.62 -27.21 -3.94
CA TRP A 236 9.82 -26.04 -3.68
C TRP A 236 8.31 -26.36 -3.65
N THR A 237 7.80 -27.15 -4.59
CA THR A 237 6.38 -27.56 -4.61
C THR A 237 6.04 -28.48 -3.44
N ALA A 238 6.97 -29.35 -3.04
CA ALA A 238 6.83 -30.21 -1.87
C ALA A 238 6.78 -29.38 -0.57
N ALA A 239 7.69 -28.43 -0.41
CA ALA A 239 7.72 -27.51 0.74
C ALA A 239 6.49 -26.60 0.84
N GLN A 240 5.71 -26.44 -0.25
CA GLN A 240 4.41 -25.77 -0.27
C GLN A 240 3.22 -26.73 -0.03
N ASP A 241 3.49 -27.99 0.33
CA ASP A 241 2.47 -29.04 0.45
C ASP A 241 1.58 -29.17 -0.80
N SER A 242 2.19 -29.09 -1.98
CA SER A 242 1.46 -28.90 -3.24
C SER A 242 1.78 -29.92 -4.33
N ILE A 243 2.62 -30.91 -4.06
CA ILE A 243 2.85 -32.03 -4.99
C ILE A 243 1.60 -32.89 -5.11
N LEU A 244 1.50 -33.66 -6.21
CA LEU A 244 0.30 -34.46 -6.54
C LEU A 244 0.26 -35.78 -5.75
N THR A 245 0.16 -35.68 -4.44
CA THR A 245 -0.14 -36.80 -3.54
C THR A 245 -1.63 -37.10 -3.53
N ILE A 246 -2.03 -38.29 -3.11
CA ILE A 246 -3.46 -38.69 -3.13
C ILE A 246 -4.30 -37.78 -2.27
N ASP A 247 -3.81 -37.33 -1.09
CA ASP A 247 -4.52 -36.37 -0.25
C ASP A 247 -4.75 -35.01 -0.96
N ASN A 248 -3.75 -34.55 -1.71
CA ASN A 248 -3.89 -33.30 -2.51
C ASN A 248 -4.81 -33.49 -3.72
N LEU A 249 -4.87 -34.67 -4.30
CA LEU A 249 -5.83 -35.00 -5.36
C LEU A 249 -7.26 -35.07 -4.81
N VAL A 250 -7.45 -35.65 -3.62
CA VAL A 250 -8.76 -35.68 -2.93
C VAL A 250 -9.21 -34.26 -2.59
N LYS A 251 -8.33 -33.38 -2.09
CA LYS A 251 -8.62 -31.94 -1.88
C LYS A 251 -9.06 -31.23 -3.17
N ARG A 252 -8.72 -31.78 -4.34
CA ARG A 252 -9.13 -31.29 -5.68
C ARG A 252 -10.39 -31.99 -6.23
N ASN A 253 -11.17 -32.63 -5.36
CA ASN A 253 -12.41 -33.35 -5.66
C ASN A 253 -12.22 -34.60 -6.54
N LEU A 254 -11.03 -35.23 -6.53
CA LEU A 254 -10.87 -36.55 -7.12
C LEU A 254 -11.23 -37.60 -6.06
N HIS A 255 -12.16 -38.49 -6.40
CA HIS A 255 -12.58 -39.58 -5.53
C HIS A 255 -11.58 -40.72 -5.56
N LEU A 256 -10.54 -40.66 -4.71
CA LEU A 256 -9.49 -41.66 -4.59
C LEU A 256 -9.41 -42.17 -3.14
N VAL A 257 -9.10 -43.46 -2.99
CA VAL A 257 -8.79 -44.02 -1.68
C VAL A 257 -7.38 -43.57 -1.29
N ASN A 258 -7.28 -42.83 -0.16
CA ASN A 258 -5.98 -42.29 0.27
C ASN A 258 -5.14 -43.42 0.92
N SER A 259 -4.22 -43.99 0.17
CA SER A 259 -3.28 -45.01 0.61
C SER A 259 -1.92 -44.79 -0.07
N CYS A 260 -0.84 -44.78 0.70
CA CYS A 260 0.50 -44.57 0.18
C CYS A 260 0.86 -45.62 -0.88
N CYS A 261 1.28 -45.17 -2.05
CA CYS A 261 1.64 -46.05 -3.18
C CYS A 261 2.86 -46.96 -2.87
N LEU A 262 3.75 -46.60 -1.94
CA LEU A 262 4.94 -47.32 -1.57
C LEU A 262 4.67 -48.34 -0.45
N CYS A 263 4.16 -47.91 0.69
CA CYS A 263 4.03 -48.78 1.87
C CYS A 263 2.64 -49.36 2.06
N ARG A 264 1.59 -48.80 1.48
CA ARG A 264 0.17 -49.18 1.62
C ARG A 264 -0.35 -49.24 3.07
N CYS A 265 0.41 -48.69 4.04
CA CYS A 265 0.07 -48.75 5.46
C CYS A 265 -0.64 -47.51 5.94
N ASP A 266 -0.32 -46.37 5.35
CA ASP A 266 -0.83 -45.04 5.73
C ASP A 266 -1.36 -44.27 4.55
N GLY A 267 -2.04 -43.12 4.82
CA GLY A 267 -2.44 -42.15 3.79
C GLY A 267 -1.23 -41.53 3.11
N GLU A 268 -1.34 -41.26 1.82
CA GLU A 268 -0.29 -40.61 1.04
C GLU A 268 -0.40 -39.07 1.19
N THR A 269 0.42 -38.53 2.10
CA THR A 269 0.66 -37.09 2.27
C THR A 269 2.09 -36.76 1.83
N VAL A 270 2.40 -35.47 1.64
CA VAL A 270 3.76 -35.04 1.28
C VAL A 270 4.77 -35.46 2.33
N ASP A 271 4.47 -35.25 3.61
CA ASP A 271 5.34 -35.59 4.72
C ASP A 271 5.52 -37.10 4.84
N HIS A 272 4.42 -37.87 4.71
CA HIS A 272 4.54 -39.33 4.74
C HIS A 272 5.44 -39.81 3.60
N LEU A 273 5.18 -39.37 2.37
CA LEU A 273 5.88 -39.86 1.18
C LEU A 273 7.39 -39.52 1.20
N LEU A 274 7.76 -38.32 1.70
CA LEU A 274 9.13 -37.83 1.64
C LEU A 274 9.93 -38.05 2.93
N LEU A 275 9.28 -38.18 4.10
CA LEU A 275 9.95 -38.21 5.41
C LEU A 275 9.65 -39.49 6.22
N TYR A 276 8.40 -39.96 6.24
CA TYR A 276 7.95 -40.97 7.18
C TYR A 276 7.70 -42.35 6.56
N CYS A 277 7.65 -42.47 5.24
CA CYS A 277 7.44 -43.73 4.59
C CYS A 277 8.67 -44.63 4.77
N LYS A 278 8.48 -45.80 5.38
CA LYS A 278 9.56 -46.79 5.63
C LYS A 278 10.28 -47.23 4.37
N PHE A 279 9.61 -47.28 3.23
CA PHE A 279 10.24 -47.61 1.94
C PHE A 279 11.01 -46.42 1.35
N ALA A 280 10.50 -45.21 1.48
CA ALA A 280 11.19 -44.01 1.02
C ALA A 280 12.48 -43.76 1.84
N ASN A 281 12.46 -44.03 3.14
CA ASN A 281 13.63 -43.89 4.00
C ASN A 281 14.71 -45.00 3.77
N ALA A 282 14.38 -46.08 3.09
CA ALA A 282 15.31 -47.15 2.77
C ALA A 282 16.05 -46.96 1.42
N LEU A 283 15.65 -45.92 0.65
CA LEU A 283 16.27 -45.51 -0.61
C LEU A 283 17.34 -44.44 -0.39
#